data_fae077892eb6b8b58b472f56d692e034
#
_entry.id   fae077892eb6b8b58b472f56d692e034
#
_cell.length_a   1.000
_cell.length_b   1.000
_cell.length_c   1.000
_cell.angle_alpha   90.00
_cell.angle_beta   90.00
_cell.angle_gamma   90.00
#
_symmetry.space_group_name_H-M   'P 1'
#
loop_
_entity.id
_entity.type
_entity.pdbx_description
1 polymer ?
#
loop_
_entity_poly.entity_id
_entity_poly.type
_entity_poly.pdbx_seq_one_letter_code
_entity_poly.pdbx_strand_id
1 'polypeptide(L)'
;MKILVTGGSGFIGSNLVKELSKKHEVIAFDNGFRVGFGNLETLKNVSLIRGNVLEKEDWEKLPKDIDFAFHLAAINGTKFFYEIPSKVLEVNVLGTINFMNWIGTTNAKRFFFASSSEVYGFPKIFPTPETESLVIPNPLNPRFSYSSSKMIGETISINFAKSLGIDFVIGRFHNVYGPRMGFEHVIPEFIRKC
;
A
#
# COMPACT_ATOMS: atom_id res chain seq x y z
N MET A 1 13.55 9.91 -12.92
CA MET A 1 12.19 10.17 -12.46
C MET A 1 12.22 10.42 -10.97
N LYS A 2 11.30 11.22 -10.48
CA LYS A 2 11.05 11.40 -9.04
C LYS A 2 9.82 10.59 -8.64
N ILE A 3 10.00 9.63 -7.75
CA ILE A 3 9.00 8.60 -7.44
C ILE A 3 8.63 8.66 -5.96
N LEU A 4 7.33 8.74 -5.65
CA LEU A 4 6.83 8.60 -4.28
C LEU A 4 6.51 7.13 -3.99
N VAL A 5 6.88 6.65 -2.80
CA VAL A 5 6.45 5.36 -2.24
C VAL A 5 5.85 5.61 -0.86
N THR A 6 4.52 5.55 -0.74
CA THR A 6 3.87 5.54 0.58
C THR A 6 3.96 4.14 1.19
N GLY A 7 4.10 4.03 2.50
CA GLY A 7 4.46 2.76 3.13
C GLY A 7 5.91 2.36 2.84
N GLY A 8 6.76 3.37 2.57
CA GLY A 8 8.13 3.20 2.08
C GLY A 8 9.07 2.51 3.04
N SER A 9 8.83 2.54 4.37
CA SER A 9 9.64 1.83 5.36
C SER A 9 9.18 0.39 5.60
N GLY A 10 7.97 0.03 5.14
CA GLY A 10 7.39 -1.30 5.28
C GLY A 10 8.16 -2.39 4.53
N PHE A 11 7.71 -3.65 4.68
CA PHE A 11 8.36 -4.81 4.05
C PHE A 11 8.49 -4.67 2.53
N ILE A 12 7.36 -4.51 1.83
CA ILE A 12 7.37 -4.38 0.35
C ILE A 12 7.97 -3.03 -0.05
N GLY A 13 7.54 -1.94 0.62
CA GLY A 13 7.96 -0.59 0.29
C GLY A 13 9.47 -0.39 0.35
N SER A 14 10.11 -0.87 1.42
CA SER A 14 11.56 -0.68 1.58
C SER A 14 12.41 -1.46 0.55
N ASN A 15 11.95 -2.65 0.13
CA ASN A 15 12.59 -3.38 -0.95
C ASN A 15 12.40 -2.65 -2.29
N LEU A 16 11.21 -2.11 -2.55
CA LEU A 16 10.92 -1.32 -3.74
C LEU A 16 11.75 -0.04 -3.78
N VAL A 17 11.79 0.72 -2.66
CA VAL A 17 12.61 1.94 -2.53
C VAL A 17 14.06 1.64 -2.84
N LYS A 18 14.62 0.55 -2.30
CA LYS A 18 16.00 0.13 -2.55
C LYS A 18 16.28 -0.15 -4.03
N GLU A 19 15.37 -0.80 -4.72
CA GLU A 19 15.55 -1.09 -6.16
C GLU A 19 15.41 0.16 -7.02
N LEU A 20 14.39 0.97 -6.75
CA LEU A 20 14.13 2.20 -7.51
C LEU A 20 15.26 3.24 -7.33
N SER A 21 15.83 3.35 -6.14
CA SER A 21 16.90 4.32 -5.84
C SER A 21 18.20 4.11 -6.62
N LYS A 22 18.39 2.93 -7.23
CA LYS A 22 19.52 2.68 -8.11
C LYS A 22 19.52 3.54 -9.38
N LYS A 23 18.35 4.00 -9.81
CA LYS A 23 18.17 4.72 -11.10
C LYS A 23 17.29 5.98 -11.00
N HIS A 24 16.63 6.20 -9.86
CA HIS A 24 15.62 7.25 -9.70
C HIS A 24 15.78 7.96 -8.37
N GLU A 25 15.26 9.19 -8.27
CA GLU A 25 15.04 9.85 -7.00
C GLU A 25 13.78 9.26 -6.36
N VAL A 26 13.86 8.82 -5.12
CA VAL A 26 12.75 8.16 -4.43
C VAL A 26 12.43 8.88 -3.14
N ILE A 27 11.16 9.15 -2.93
CA ILE A 27 10.63 9.67 -1.68
C ILE A 27 9.94 8.52 -0.97
N ALA A 28 10.47 8.13 0.18
CA ALA A 28 9.86 7.15 1.07
C ALA A 28 9.03 7.89 2.12
N PHE A 29 7.71 7.77 2.05
CA PHE A 29 6.75 8.38 2.97
C PHE A 29 6.13 7.32 3.86
N ASP A 30 6.30 7.43 5.18
CA ASP A 30 5.84 6.43 6.14
C ASP A 30 5.75 7.03 7.55
N ASN A 31 4.85 6.53 8.39
CA ASN A 31 4.76 6.95 9.80
C ASN A 31 5.61 6.11 10.75
N GLY A 32 6.23 5.03 10.26
CA GLY A 32 7.05 4.12 11.05
C GLY A 32 6.26 3.16 11.95
N PHE A 33 4.96 2.96 11.68
CA PHE A 33 4.08 2.10 12.49
C PHE A 33 4.60 0.65 12.62
N ARG A 34 5.13 0.10 11.54
CA ARG A 34 5.66 -1.28 11.52
C ARG A 34 7.16 -1.31 11.79
N VAL A 35 7.91 -0.50 11.06
CA VAL A 35 9.38 -0.45 11.09
C VAL A 35 9.82 0.97 10.75
N GLY A 36 10.85 1.46 11.41
CA GLY A 36 11.47 2.75 11.07
C GLY A 36 12.28 2.70 9.77
N PHE A 37 12.82 3.85 9.38
CA PHE A 37 13.55 4.04 8.13
C PHE A 37 14.99 3.48 8.11
N GLY A 38 15.54 3.03 9.23
CA GLY A 38 16.97 2.76 9.43
C GLY A 38 17.71 2.03 8.30
N ASN A 39 17.04 1.15 7.57
CA ASN A 39 17.65 0.45 6.43
C ASN A 39 17.64 1.25 5.11
N LEU A 40 17.01 2.42 5.09
CA LEU A 40 16.94 3.31 3.94
C LEU A 40 17.86 4.53 4.10
N GLU A 41 18.31 4.84 5.31
CA GLU A 41 19.11 6.04 5.65
C GLU A 41 20.43 6.13 4.89
N THR A 42 21.01 5.00 4.52
CA THR A 42 22.28 4.95 3.79
C THR A 42 22.14 5.03 2.26
N LEU A 43 20.91 5.04 1.74
CA LEU A 43 20.66 5.07 0.31
C LEU A 43 20.81 6.50 -0.24
N LYS A 44 21.62 6.69 -1.28
CA LYS A 44 21.94 8.02 -1.82
C LYS A 44 20.73 8.50 -2.55
N ASN A 45 19.95 8.21 -3.24
CA ASN A 45 18.87 8.84 -4.00
C ASN A 45 17.50 8.71 -3.30
N VAL A 46 17.49 8.68 -1.97
CA VAL A 46 16.27 8.49 -1.18
C VAL A 46 16.06 9.65 -0.22
N SER A 47 14.91 10.27 -0.29
CA SER A 47 14.42 11.23 0.70
C SER A 47 13.44 10.53 1.64
N LEU A 48 13.71 10.58 2.93
CA LEU A 48 12.88 9.96 3.96
C LEU A 48 11.97 11.02 4.57
N ILE A 49 10.67 10.88 4.40
CA ILE A 49 9.68 11.81 4.94
C ILE A 49 8.76 11.05 5.90
N ARG A 50 8.85 11.41 7.18
CA ARG A 50 7.96 10.85 8.19
C ARG A 50 6.60 11.55 8.15
N GLY A 51 5.53 10.78 7.98
CA GLY A 51 4.18 11.29 7.98
C GLY A 51 3.13 10.19 7.93
N ASN A 52 1.91 10.58 8.28
CA ASN A 52 0.74 9.72 8.36
C ASN A 52 -0.19 9.99 7.18
N VAL A 53 -0.60 8.95 6.47
CA VAL A 53 -1.53 9.07 5.33
C VAL A 53 -2.91 9.62 5.72
N LEU A 54 -3.24 9.65 7.00
CA LEU A 54 -4.49 10.24 7.50
C LEU A 54 -4.41 11.76 7.65
N GLU A 55 -3.22 12.32 7.86
CA GLU A 55 -3.02 13.73 8.19
C GLU A 55 -2.77 14.55 6.93
N LYS A 56 -3.63 15.53 6.64
CA LYS A 56 -3.50 16.38 5.44
C LYS A 56 -2.21 17.17 5.43
N GLU A 57 -1.80 17.67 6.58
CA GLU A 57 -0.59 18.45 6.80
C GLU A 57 0.68 17.64 6.45
N ASP A 58 0.63 16.31 6.61
CA ASP A 58 1.74 15.45 6.26
C ASP A 58 1.91 15.28 4.75
N TRP A 59 0.80 15.33 3.99
CA TRP A 59 0.84 15.35 2.53
C TRP A 59 1.39 16.66 1.96
N GLU A 60 1.25 17.77 2.69
CA GLU A 60 1.79 19.06 2.29
C GLU A 60 3.33 19.12 2.35
N LYS A 61 3.95 18.22 3.13
CA LYS A 61 5.42 18.05 3.18
C LYS A 61 5.99 17.44 1.90
N LEU A 62 5.16 16.81 1.08
CA LEU A 62 5.59 16.13 -0.12
C LEU A 62 5.69 17.07 -1.31
N PRO A 63 6.76 16.98 -2.12
CA PRO A 63 6.89 17.79 -3.33
C PRO A 63 5.81 17.45 -4.35
N LYS A 64 5.47 18.41 -5.20
CA LYS A 64 4.43 18.24 -6.23
C LYS A 64 4.99 17.81 -7.60
N ASP A 65 6.29 17.91 -7.80
CA ASP A 65 7.02 17.53 -9.01
C ASP A 65 7.34 16.01 -9.03
N ILE A 66 6.30 15.20 -8.89
CA ILE A 66 6.37 13.74 -8.88
C ILE A 66 6.01 13.21 -10.26
N ASP A 67 6.79 12.27 -10.79
CA ASP A 67 6.51 11.59 -12.06
C ASP A 67 5.60 10.37 -11.88
N PHE A 68 5.80 9.62 -10.79
CA PHE A 68 5.09 8.37 -10.49
C PHE A 68 4.92 8.18 -8.98
N ALA A 69 3.84 7.53 -8.57
CA ALA A 69 3.62 7.19 -7.16
C ALA A 69 3.20 5.73 -6.96
N PHE A 70 3.78 5.09 -5.94
CA PHE A 70 3.35 3.79 -5.42
C PHE A 70 2.60 4.00 -4.09
N HIS A 71 1.32 3.66 -4.07
CA HIS A 71 0.54 3.70 -2.83
C HIS A 71 0.51 2.30 -2.20
N LEU A 72 1.45 2.07 -1.27
CA LEU A 72 1.60 0.81 -0.54
C LEU A 72 1.22 0.94 0.94
N ALA A 73 1.03 2.17 1.45
CA ALA A 73 0.66 2.41 2.83
C ALA A 73 -0.69 1.77 3.17
N ALA A 74 -0.67 0.84 4.09
CA ALA A 74 -1.86 0.17 4.59
C ALA A 74 -1.55 -0.56 5.90
N ILE A 75 -2.54 -0.74 6.76
CA ILE A 75 -2.46 -1.71 7.84
C ILE A 75 -2.84 -3.08 7.26
N ASN A 76 -1.88 -4.01 7.30
CA ASN A 76 -2.03 -5.39 6.88
C ASN A 76 -1.49 -6.33 7.96
N GLY A 77 -2.06 -7.51 8.10
CA GLY A 77 -1.68 -8.57 9.03
C GLY A 77 -2.88 -9.07 9.82
N THR A 78 -3.05 -10.40 9.86
CA THR A 78 -4.23 -11.07 10.43
C THR A 78 -4.52 -10.61 11.87
N LYS A 79 -3.49 -10.42 12.69
CA LYS A 79 -3.61 -9.89 14.04
C LYS A 79 -4.40 -8.57 14.08
N PHE A 80 -4.02 -7.59 13.24
CA PHE A 80 -4.65 -6.28 13.21
C PHE A 80 -6.10 -6.31 12.71
N PHE A 81 -6.45 -7.28 11.87
CA PHE A 81 -7.82 -7.44 11.39
C PHE A 81 -8.79 -7.74 12.53
N TYR A 82 -8.31 -8.43 13.56
CA TYR A 82 -9.13 -8.75 14.75
C TYR A 82 -8.97 -7.73 15.88
N GLU A 83 -7.77 -7.21 16.11
CA GLU A 83 -7.51 -6.32 17.24
C GLU A 83 -7.97 -4.87 16.98
N ILE A 84 -7.78 -4.37 15.76
CA ILE A 84 -8.04 -2.98 15.40
C ILE A 84 -8.76 -2.83 14.02
N PRO A 85 -9.84 -3.56 13.75
CA PRO A 85 -10.48 -3.59 12.43
C PRO A 85 -10.94 -2.20 11.95
N SER A 86 -11.44 -1.36 12.86
CA SER A 86 -11.84 0.02 12.54
C SER A 86 -10.64 0.84 12.05
N LYS A 87 -9.48 0.68 12.69
CA LYS A 87 -8.25 1.39 12.28
C LYS A 87 -7.72 0.89 10.95
N VAL A 88 -7.88 -0.41 10.66
CA VAL A 88 -7.57 -0.99 9.33
C VAL A 88 -8.41 -0.30 8.25
N LEU A 89 -9.72 -0.19 8.46
CA LEU A 89 -10.62 0.49 7.53
C LEU A 89 -10.27 1.97 7.39
N GLU A 90 -10.12 2.68 8.51
CA GLU A 90 -9.78 4.10 8.51
C GLU A 90 -8.51 4.39 7.72
N VAL A 91 -7.40 3.74 8.06
CA VAL A 91 -6.10 3.99 7.41
C VAL A 91 -6.14 3.61 5.93
N ASN A 92 -6.71 2.46 5.60
CA ASN A 92 -6.67 1.96 4.23
C ASN A 92 -7.62 2.72 3.31
N VAL A 93 -8.79 3.16 3.79
CA VAL A 93 -9.78 3.87 2.98
C VAL A 93 -9.48 5.37 2.94
N LEU A 94 -9.42 6.04 4.11
CA LEU A 94 -9.15 7.47 4.15
C LEU A 94 -7.75 7.81 3.65
N GLY A 95 -6.75 6.96 3.97
CA GLY A 95 -5.40 7.12 3.44
C GLY A 95 -5.37 7.06 1.91
N THR A 96 -6.18 6.18 1.29
CA THR A 96 -6.32 6.12 -0.18
C THR A 96 -7.01 7.37 -0.72
N ILE A 97 -8.06 7.87 -0.08
CA ILE A 97 -8.72 9.12 -0.48
C ILE A 97 -7.75 10.29 -0.40
N ASN A 98 -7.00 10.42 0.70
CA ASN A 98 -6.02 11.48 0.88
C ASN A 98 -4.90 11.40 -0.17
N PHE A 99 -4.42 10.19 -0.48
CA PHE A 99 -3.49 9.95 -1.57
C PHE A 99 -4.03 10.43 -2.91
N MET A 100 -5.27 10.09 -3.26
CA MET A 100 -5.89 10.49 -4.52
C MET A 100 -6.11 12.00 -4.61
N ASN A 101 -6.52 12.64 -3.51
CA ASN A 101 -6.64 14.10 -3.45
C ASN A 101 -5.28 14.77 -3.64
N TRP A 102 -4.24 14.25 -2.99
CA TRP A 102 -2.90 14.80 -3.09
C TRP A 102 -2.30 14.61 -4.49
N ILE A 103 -2.38 13.39 -5.08
CA ILE A 103 -1.78 13.11 -6.38
C ILE A 103 -2.39 13.98 -7.50
N GLY A 104 -3.67 14.29 -7.38
CA GLY A 104 -4.36 15.23 -8.29
C GLY A 104 -3.79 16.65 -8.28
N THR A 105 -2.97 17.00 -7.26
CA THR A 105 -2.28 18.28 -7.18
C THR A 105 -0.83 18.23 -7.65
N THR A 106 -0.37 17.10 -8.17
CA THR A 106 1.00 16.86 -8.61
C THR A 106 1.11 16.79 -10.14
N ASN A 107 2.34 16.63 -10.62
CA ASN A 107 2.61 16.42 -12.05
C ASN A 107 2.57 14.93 -12.45
N ALA A 108 2.26 14.02 -11.52
CA ALA A 108 2.25 12.59 -11.77
C ALA A 108 1.29 12.22 -12.91
N LYS A 109 1.80 11.40 -13.84
CA LYS A 109 1.00 10.90 -14.96
C LYS A 109 0.43 9.51 -14.70
N ARG A 110 0.97 8.81 -13.72
CA ARG A 110 0.56 7.43 -13.39
C ARG A 110 0.83 7.11 -11.92
N PHE A 111 0.03 6.22 -11.37
CA PHE A 111 0.30 5.63 -10.04
C PHE A 111 0.04 4.13 -10.03
N PHE A 112 0.58 3.48 -9.01
CA PHE A 112 0.31 2.09 -8.66
C PHE A 112 -0.43 2.03 -7.31
N PHE A 113 -1.53 1.27 -7.26
CA PHE A 113 -2.25 0.96 -6.02
C PHE A 113 -2.03 -0.50 -5.62
N ALA A 114 -1.54 -0.73 -4.40
CA ALA A 114 -1.37 -2.07 -3.86
C ALA A 114 -2.70 -2.61 -3.31
N SER A 115 -3.37 -3.43 -4.12
CA SER A 115 -4.50 -4.25 -3.72
C SER A 115 -4.04 -5.63 -3.23
N SER A 116 -4.95 -6.56 -3.08
CA SER A 116 -4.70 -7.91 -2.56
C SER A 116 -5.60 -8.93 -3.23
N SER A 117 -5.12 -10.16 -3.38
CA SER A 117 -5.95 -11.30 -3.79
C SER A 117 -7.11 -11.60 -2.82
N GLU A 118 -7.04 -11.09 -1.59
CA GLU A 118 -8.15 -11.23 -0.62
C GLU A 118 -9.45 -10.53 -1.07
N VAL A 119 -9.40 -9.62 -2.05
CA VAL A 119 -10.58 -8.98 -2.62
C VAL A 119 -11.51 -9.97 -3.34
N TYR A 120 -11.00 -11.11 -3.80
CA TYR A 120 -11.82 -12.15 -4.42
C TYR A 120 -12.69 -12.92 -3.42
N GLY A 121 -12.39 -12.84 -2.11
CA GLY A 121 -13.09 -13.60 -1.08
C GLY A 121 -12.89 -15.12 -1.30
N PHE A 122 -13.93 -15.78 -1.77
CA PHE A 122 -13.91 -17.22 -2.14
C PHE A 122 -14.13 -17.36 -3.65
N PRO A 123 -13.08 -17.26 -4.47
CA PRO A 123 -13.21 -17.36 -5.92
C PRO A 123 -13.72 -18.73 -6.35
N LYS A 124 -14.53 -18.77 -7.42
CA LYS A 124 -15.11 -20.01 -7.95
C LYS A 124 -14.30 -20.63 -9.08
N ILE A 125 -13.45 -19.82 -9.73
CA ILE A 125 -12.67 -20.21 -10.90
C ILE A 125 -11.19 -20.18 -10.56
N PHE A 126 -10.46 -21.23 -10.95
CA PHE A 126 -9.02 -21.37 -10.78
C PHE A 126 -8.35 -21.81 -12.09
N PRO A 127 -7.32 -21.11 -12.58
CA PRO A 127 -6.78 -19.82 -12.08
C PRO A 127 -7.83 -18.72 -12.09
N THR A 128 -7.82 -17.87 -11.05
CA THR A 128 -8.81 -16.81 -10.88
C THR A 128 -8.56 -15.66 -11.86
N PRO A 129 -9.49 -15.34 -12.78
CA PRO A 129 -9.32 -14.24 -13.71
C PRO A 129 -9.48 -12.89 -13.01
N GLU A 130 -8.87 -11.84 -13.54
CA GLU A 130 -8.98 -10.48 -13.00
C GLU A 130 -10.42 -9.92 -13.05
N THR A 131 -11.26 -10.48 -13.91
CA THR A 131 -12.68 -10.14 -14.07
C THR A 131 -13.59 -10.84 -13.07
N GLU A 132 -13.06 -11.74 -12.23
CA GLU A 132 -13.84 -12.40 -11.18
C GLU A 132 -14.43 -11.36 -10.22
N SER A 133 -15.63 -11.63 -9.73
CA SER A 133 -16.35 -10.76 -8.80
C SER A 133 -15.59 -10.60 -7.49
N LEU A 134 -15.57 -9.38 -6.96
CA LEU A 134 -15.02 -9.09 -5.65
C LEU A 134 -16.11 -9.31 -4.59
N VAL A 135 -15.81 -10.09 -3.55
CA VAL A 135 -16.83 -10.51 -2.59
C VAL A 135 -16.36 -10.30 -1.14
N ILE A 136 -17.23 -9.71 -0.32
CA ILE A 136 -17.09 -9.72 1.13
C ILE A 136 -17.91 -10.89 1.67
N PRO A 137 -17.28 -12.00 2.09
CA PRO A 137 -18.01 -13.22 2.46
C PRO A 137 -18.91 -13.06 3.68
N ASN A 138 -18.43 -12.29 4.69
CA ASN A 138 -19.19 -12.02 5.91
C ASN A 138 -18.75 -10.69 6.55
N PRO A 139 -19.55 -9.61 6.43
CA PRO A 139 -19.20 -8.32 7.00
C PRO A 139 -19.19 -8.28 8.53
N LEU A 140 -19.83 -9.25 9.20
CA LEU A 140 -19.80 -9.36 10.66
C LEU A 140 -18.48 -9.91 11.20
N ASN A 141 -17.69 -10.58 10.35
CA ASN A 141 -16.38 -11.08 10.74
C ASN A 141 -15.31 -10.00 10.48
N PRO A 142 -14.64 -9.48 11.52
CA PRO A 142 -13.62 -8.43 11.38
C PRO A 142 -12.43 -8.84 10.51
N ARG A 143 -12.24 -10.15 10.27
CA ARG A 143 -11.24 -10.69 9.32
C ARG A 143 -11.33 -10.02 7.94
N PHE A 144 -12.54 -9.67 7.51
CA PHE A 144 -12.77 -9.08 6.19
C PHE A 144 -12.65 -7.56 6.13
N SER A 145 -12.27 -6.89 7.23
CA SER A 145 -12.01 -5.44 7.23
C SER A 145 -10.93 -5.06 6.22
N TYR A 146 -9.86 -5.86 6.12
CA TYR A 146 -8.78 -5.60 5.17
C TYR A 146 -9.22 -5.78 3.72
N SER A 147 -9.81 -6.92 3.35
CA SER A 147 -10.28 -7.16 1.99
C SER A 147 -11.31 -6.14 1.54
N SER A 148 -12.25 -5.77 2.43
CA SER A 148 -13.22 -4.70 2.19
C SER A 148 -12.54 -3.37 1.91
N SER A 149 -11.52 -3.01 2.71
CA SER A 149 -10.77 -1.77 2.51
C SER A 149 -10.04 -1.74 1.16
N LYS A 150 -9.52 -2.89 0.72
CA LYS A 150 -8.84 -3.00 -0.58
C LYS A 150 -9.82 -2.93 -1.76
N MET A 151 -11.00 -3.55 -1.67
CA MET A 151 -12.06 -3.41 -2.68
C MET A 151 -12.51 -1.95 -2.84
N ILE A 152 -12.76 -1.27 -1.71
CA ILE A 152 -13.10 0.15 -1.72
C ILE A 152 -11.93 0.96 -2.30
N GLY A 153 -10.69 0.64 -1.92
CA GLY A 153 -9.48 1.29 -2.44
C GLY A 153 -9.32 1.15 -3.96
N GLU A 154 -9.63 -0.01 -4.55
CA GLU A 154 -9.67 -0.19 -6.01
C GLU A 154 -10.71 0.73 -6.65
N THR A 155 -11.92 0.74 -6.08
CA THR A 155 -13.03 1.57 -6.58
C THR A 155 -12.68 3.07 -6.52
N ILE A 156 -12.12 3.54 -5.40
CA ILE A 156 -11.63 4.91 -5.25
C ILE A 156 -10.57 5.21 -6.30
N SER A 157 -9.53 4.38 -6.39
CA SER A 157 -8.40 4.57 -7.30
C SER A 157 -8.85 4.69 -8.76
N ILE A 158 -9.73 3.81 -9.22
CA ILE A 158 -10.26 3.80 -10.59
C ILE A 158 -11.06 5.07 -10.90
N ASN A 159 -11.99 5.45 -10.03
CA ASN A 159 -12.89 6.56 -10.30
C ASN A 159 -12.19 7.92 -10.18
N PHE A 160 -11.33 8.09 -9.17
CA PHE A 160 -10.52 9.31 -9.05
C PHE A 160 -9.53 9.44 -10.21
N ALA A 161 -8.85 8.35 -10.60
CA ALA A 161 -7.92 8.36 -11.73
C ALA A 161 -8.60 8.82 -13.03
N LYS A 162 -9.80 8.31 -13.30
CA LYS A 162 -10.60 8.74 -14.46
C LYS A 162 -10.98 10.23 -14.37
N SER A 163 -11.40 10.70 -13.21
CA SER A 163 -11.77 12.09 -12.99
C SER A 163 -10.58 13.04 -13.13
N LEU A 164 -9.39 12.61 -12.71
CA LEU A 164 -8.15 13.40 -12.74
C LEU A 164 -7.38 13.27 -14.07
N GLY A 165 -7.76 12.34 -14.94
CA GLY A 165 -7.02 12.05 -16.18
C GLY A 165 -5.63 11.47 -15.93
N ILE A 166 -5.46 10.68 -14.87
CA ILE A 166 -4.19 10.05 -14.48
C ILE A 166 -4.27 8.54 -14.76
N ASP A 167 -3.25 7.98 -15.39
CA ASP A 167 -3.12 6.53 -15.59
C ASP A 167 -2.94 5.79 -14.25
N PHE A 168 -3.40 4.55 -14.19
CA PHE A 168 -3.23 3.74 -12.99
C PHE A 168 -2.90 2.28 -13.28
N VAL A 169 -2.27 1.63 -12.32
CA VAL A 169 -2.10 0.17 -12.25
C VAL A 169 -2.57 -0.29 -10.88
N ILE A 170 -3.38 -1.33 -10.84
CA ILE A 170 -3.80 -1.99 -9.60
C ILE A 170 -3.17 -3.38 -9.56
N GLY A 171 -2.37 -3.64 -8.51
CA GLY A 171 -1.76 -4.94 -8.30
C GLY A 171 -2.45 -5.68 -7.15
N ARG A 172 -3.14 -6.79 -7.45
CA ARG A 172 -3.71 -7.69 -6.43
C ARG A 172 -2.66 -8.68 -5.97
N PHE A 173 -1.87 -8.28 -4.98
CA PHE A 173 -0.80 -9.11 -4.45
C PHE A 173 -1.35 -10.37 -3.77
N HIS A 174 -0.75 -11.51 -4.06
CA HIS A 174 -0.81 -12.71 -3.24
C HIS A 174 0.17 -12.60 -2.06
N ASN A 175 0.41 -13.70 -1.34
CA ASN A 175 1.34 -13.73 -0.23
C ASN A 175 2.77 -13.45 -0.72
N VAL A 176 3.22 -12.22 -0.50
CA VAL A 176 4.60 -11.81 -0.79
C VAL A 176 5.50 -12.31 0.34
N TYR A 177 6.64 -12.86 0.00
CA TYR A 177 7.65 -13.31 0.96
C TYR A 177 9.04 -12.81 0.58
N GLY A 178 9.93 -12.76 1.55
CA GLY A 178 11.31 -12.33 1.32
C GLY A 178 11.98 -11.72 2.55
N PRO A 179 13.18 -11.17 2.38
CA PRO A 179 13.94 -10.55 3.48
C PRO A 179 13.13 -9.44 4.17
N ARG A 180 13.14 -9.43 5.52
CA ARG A 180 12.43 -8.46 6.36
C ARG A 180 10.90 -8.58 6.37
N MET A 181 10.37 -9.74 6.00
CA MET A 181 8.93 -10.00 6.03
C MET A 181 8.33 -9.92 7.45
N GLY A 182 9.13 -10.07 8.50
CA GLY A 182 8.65 -10.17 9.88
C GLY A 182 8.21 -11.60 10.23
N PHE A 183 8.05 -11.87 11.54
CA PHE A 183 7.82 -13.23 12.02
C PHE A 183 6.33 -13.59 12.17
N GLU A 184 5.41 -12.70 11.88
CA GLU A 184 3.96 -12.93 11.99
C GLU A 184 3.34 -13.50 10.70
N HIS A 185 4.14 -14.23 9.90
CA HIS A 185 3.74 -14.81 8.63
C HIS A 185 4.13 -16.29 8.57
N VAL A 186 3.37 -17.09 7.82
CA VAL A 186 3.50 -18.56 7.77
C VAL A 186 4.93 -19.03 7.51
N ILE A 187 5.61 -18.48 6.50
CA ILE A 187 6.96 -18.92 6.13
C ILE A 187 7.98 -18.65 7.27
N PRO A 188 8.12 -17.42 7.79
CA PRO A 188 8.99 -17.17 8.94
C PRO A 188 8.63 -17.96 10.20
N GLU A 189 7.33 -18.18 10.44
CA GLU A 189 6.91 -19.02 11.56
C GLU A 189 7.35 -20.48 11.43
N PHE A 190 7.23 -21.06 10.23
CA PHE A 190 7.74 -22.40 9.98
C PHE A 190 9.26 -22.49 10.17
N ILE A 191 10.01 -21.53 9.62
CA ILE A 191 11.47 -21.50 9.78
C ILE A 191 11.88 -21.44 11.26
N ARG A 192 11.11 -20.76 12.11
CA ARG A 192 11.39 -20.70 13.57
C ARG A 192 11.04 -21.97 14.31
N LYS A 193 10.13 -22.80 13.78
CA LYS A 193 9.67 -24.05 14.41
C LYS A 193 10.48 -25.26 13.97
N CYS A 194 11.29 -25.15 12.92
CA CYS A 194 12.27 -26.14 12.48
C CYS A 194 13.63 -25.92 13.15
#